data_64f7ab935d328c63ec09fed60322ed5d
#
_entry.id   64f7ab935d328c63ec09fed60322ed5d
#
_cell.length_a   1.000
_cell.length_b   1.000
_cell.length_c   1.000
_cell.angle_alpha   90.00
_cell.angle_beta   90.00
_cell.angle_gamma   90.00
#
_symmetry.space_group_name_H-M   'P 1'
#
loop_
_entity.id
_entity.type
_entity.pdbx_description
1 polymer ?
#
loop_
_entity_poly.entity_id
_entity_poly.type
_entity_poly.pdbx_seq_one_letter_code
_entity_poly.pdbx_strand_id
1 'polypeptide(L)'
;MVNLEVLDDDQRAAATAPRGPVAIIAGAGTGKTRTITYRIAHLIDQGFATTNSVLALTYTSRAAGEMRDRLASMNIGGVQAMTFHAAALRQLRYFWPQIAGDLKWKILDLSLIHI
;
A
#
# COMPACT_ATOMS: atom_id res chain seq x y z
N MET A 1 4.82 -16.77 -10.59
CA MET A 1 5.16 -17.28 -9.25
C MET A 1 6.15 -16.33 -8.57
N VAL A 2 5.93 -16.07 -7.31
CA VAL A 2 6.78 -15.13 -6.56
C VAL A 2 8.02 -15.86 -6.03
N ASN A 3 9.20 -15.32 -6.28
CA ASN A 3 10.44 -15.91 -5.80
C ASN A 3 10.76 -15.43 -4.39
N LEU A 4 10.43 -16.22 -3.40
CA LEU A 4 10.65 -15.91 -1.99
C LEU A 4 12.09 -16.18 -1.52
N GLU A 5 12.91 -16.81 -2.34
CA GLU A 5 14.28 -17.17 -1.95
C GLU A 5 15.21 -15.97 -1.84
N VAL A 6 14.83 -14.83 -2.45
CA VAL A 6 15.61 -13.59 -2.34
C VAL A 6 15.46 -12.93 -0.97
N LEU A 7 14.53 -13.40 -0.15
CA LEU A 7 14.31 -12.89 1.20
C LEU A 7 15.12 -13.69 2.22
N ASP A 8 15.56 -13.03 3.29
CA ASP A 8 16.12 -13.75 4.43
C ASP A 8 15.01 -14.49 5.18
N ASP A 9 15.38 -15.31 6.16
CA ASP A 9 14.42 -16.17 6.85
C ASP A 9 13.33 -15.40 7.57
N ASP A 10 13.68 -14.28 8.23
CA ASP A 10 12.70 -13.46 8.94
C ASP A 10 11.77 -12.73 7.97
N GLN A 11 12.31 -12.20 6.87
CA GLN A 11 11.53 -11.56 5.83
C GLN A 11 10.58 -12.56 5.17
N ARG A 12 11.04 -13.76 4.90
CA ARG A 12 10.21 -14.81 4.31
C ARG A 12 9.09 -15.21 5.25
N ALA A 13 9.38 -15.38 6.54
CA ALA A 13 8.36 -15.72 7.53
C ALA A 13 7.29 -14.62 7.59
N ALA A 14 7.68 -13.35 7.56
CA ALA A 14 6.75 -12.24 7.57
C ALA A 14 5.91 -12.16 6.28
N ALA A 15 6.55 -12.38 5.14
CA ALA A 15 5.86 -12.31 3.84
C ALA A 15 4.85 -13.45 3.68
N THR A 16 5.10 -14.62 4.25
CA THR A 16 4.25 -15.79 4.11
C THR A 16 3.35 -16.06 5.32
N ALA A 17 3.33 -15.13 6.29
CA ALA A 17 2.48 -15.29 7.47
C ALA A 17 1.02 -15.47 7.08
N PRO A 18 0.24 -16.25 7.88
CA PRO A 18 -1.15 -16.51 7.57
C PRO A 18 -1.98 -15.25 7.40
N ARG A 19 -3.15 -15.39 6.77
CA ARG A 19 -4.11 -14.30 6.64
C ARG A 19 -4.53 -13.79 8.01
N GLY A 20 -4.86 -12.52 8.06
CA GLY A 20 -5.29 -11.86 9.27
C GLY A 20 -4.33 -10.76 9.68
N PRO A 21 -4.56 -10.12 10.83
CA PRO A 21 -3.69 -9.06 11.31
C PRO A 21 -2.29 -9.59 11.60
N VAL A 22 -1.28 -8.96 11.01
CA VAL A 22 0.13 -9.30 11.21
C VAL A 22 0.91 -8.02 11.45
N ALA A 23 1.67 -7.98 12.53
CA ALA A 23 2.57 -6.86 12.82
C ALA A 23 4.00 -7.28 12.49
N ILE A 24 4.66 -6.46 11.68
CA ILE A 24 6.07 -6.65 11.32
C ILE A 24 6.85 -5.49 11.89
N ILE A 25 7.71 -5.77 12.85
CA ILE A 25 8.50 -4.76 13.53
C ILE A 25 9.95 -4.89 13.05
N ALA A 26 10.46 -3.82 12.43
CA ALA A 26 11.79 -3.83 11.87
C ALA A 26 12.40 -2.43 11.95
N GLY A 27 13.70 -2.38 12.14
CA GLY A 27 14.44 -1.12 12.14
C GLY A 27 14.59 -0.52 10.75
N ALA A 28 15.02 0.72 10.67
CA ALA A 28 15.29 1.38 9.41
C ALA A 28 16.39 0.62 8.64
N GLY A 29 16.23 0.52 7.32
CA GLY A 29 17.22 -0.15 6.48
C GLY A 29 17.18 -1.67 6.51
N THR A 30 16.16 -2.27 7.11
CA THR A 30 16.05 -3.74 7.24
C THR A 30 15.20 -4.39 6.16
N GLY A 31 14.81 -3.63 5.12
CA GLY A 31 14.04 -4.18 4.01
C GLY A 31 12.56 -4.32 4.28
N LYS A 32 11.98 -3.45 5.11
CA LYS A 32 10.54 -3.47 5.40
C LYS A 32 9.67 -3.37 4.16
N THR A 33 9.98 -2.43 3.28
CA THR A 33 9.24 -2.23 2.04
C THR A 33 9.29 -3.48 1.17
N ARG A 34 10.47 -4.08 1.09
CA ARG A 34 10.66 -5.31 0.34
C ARG A 34 9.80 -6.44 0.91
N THR A 35 9.80 -6.60 2.23
CA THR A 35 9.01 -7.62 2.92
C THR A 35 7.51 -7.43 2.67
N ILE A 36 7.01 -6.21 2.80
CA ILE A 36 5.60 -5.90 2.58
C ILE A 36 5.22 -6.15 1.12
N THR A 37 6.07 -5.76 0.17
CA THR A 37 5.85 -5.99 -1.25
C THR A 37 5.72 -7.48 -1.56
N TYR A 38 6.62 -8.30 -1.01
CA TYR A 38 6.57 -9.76 -1.20
C TYR A 38 5.37 -10.37 -0.50
N ARG A 39 4.94 -9.83 0.63
CA ARG A 39 3.72 -10.29 1.29
C ARG A 39 2.49 -10.06 0.41
N ILE A 40 2.37 -8.88 -0.17
CA ILE A 40 1.27 -8.56 -1.10
C ILE A 40 1.30 -9.52 -2.28
N ALA A 41 2.47 -9.71 -2.86
CA ALA A 41 2.65 -10.60 -4.01
C ALA A 41 2.29 -12.05 -3.65
N HIS A 42 2.70 -12.51 -2.48
CA HIS A 42 2.40 -13.86 -2.00
C HIS A 42 0.89 -14.06 -1.81
N LEU A 43 0.21 -13.11 -1.17
CA LEU A 43 -1.23 -13.22 -0.96
C LEU A 43 -2.00 -13.26 -2.28
N ILE A 44 -1.59 -12.50 -3.27
CA ILE A 44 -2.20 -12.50 -4.59
C ILE A 44 -1.88 -13.80 -5.32
N ASP A 45 -0.64 -14.25 -5.28
CA ASP A 45 -0.20 -15.48 -5.93
C ASP A 45 -0.94 -16.71 -5.38
N GLN A 46 -1.20 -16.74 -4.08
CA GLN A 46 -1.92 -17.84 -3.43
C GLN A 46 -3.44 -17.74 -3.55
N GLY A 47 -3.95 -16.72 -4.20
CA GLY A 47 -5.38 -16.54 -4.39
C GLY A 47 -6.14 -16.00 -3.19
N PHE A 48 -5.43 -15.57 -2.14
CA PHE A 48 -6.07 -14.99 -0.94
C PHE A 48 -6.53 -13.55 -1.17
N ALA A 49 -5.97 -12.87 -2.15
CA ALA A 49 -6.32 -11.50 -2.49
C ALA A 49 -6.23 -11.30 -3.99
N THR A 50 -6.93 -10.28 -4.49
CA THR A 50 -6.80 -9.82 -5.87
C THR A 50 -6.12 -8.46 -5.87
N THR A 51 -5.62 -8.02 -7.02
CA THR A 51 -4.98 -6.70 -7.12
C THR A 51 -5.94 -5.57 -6.72
N ASN A 52 -7.23 -5.75 -6.97
CA ASN A 52 -8.24 -4.74 -6.65
C ASN A 52 -8.63 -4.72 -5.17
N SER A 53 -8.30 -5.76 -4.42
CA SER A 53 -8.66 -5.87 -3.00
C SER A 53 -7.54 -5.46 -2.06
N VAL A 54 -6.40 -5.03 -2.58
CA VAL A 54 -5.24 -4.64 -1.77
C VAL A 54 -5.07 -3.12 -1.82
N LEU A 55 -4.95 -2.53 -0.64
CA LEU A 55 -4.60 -1.12 -0.49
C LEU A 55 -3.32 -1.04 0.35
N ALA A 56 -2.26 -0.54 -0.24
CA ALA A 56 -0.98 -0.33 0.44
C ALA A 56 -0.84 1.14 0.80
N LEU A 57 -0.70 1.43 2.07
CA LEU A 57 -0.60 2.80 2.57
C LEU A 57 0.82 3.11 3.02
N THR A 58 1.30 4.28 2.62
CA THR A 58 2.64 4.76 2.96
C THR A 58 2.55 6.19 3.49
N TYR A 59 3.64 6.66 4.09
CA TYR A 59 3.71 8.05 4.57
C TYR A 59 4.07 9.03 3.46
N THR A 60 4.81 8.61 2.44
CA THR A 60 5.30 9.53 1.40
C THR A 60 4.89 9.05 0.02
N SER A 61 4.72 10.00 -0.89
CA SER A 61 4.43 9.70 -2.30
C SER A 61 5.57 8.91 -2.94
N ARG A 62 6.81 9.19 -2.54
CA ARG A 62 7.97 8.46 -3.03
C ARG A 62 7.90 6.99 -2.66
N ALA A 63 7.60 6.69 -1.40
CA ALA A 63 7.47 5.30 -0.95
C ALA A 63 6.33 4.58 -1.66
N ALA A 64 5.21 5.26 -1.89
CA ALA A 64 4.10 4.70 -2.66
C ALA A 64 4.50 4.37 -4.10
N GLY A 65 5.23 5.28 -4.74
CA GLY A 65 5.75 5.07 -6.09
C GLY A 65 6.73 3.90 -6.16
N GLU A 66 7.64 3.80 -5.21
CA GLU A 66 8.59 2.69 -5.13
C GLU A 66 7.86 1.35 -4.97
N MET A 67 6.83 1.31 -4.15
CA MET A 67 6.04 0.09 -3.95
C MET A 67 5.31 -0.31 -5.22
N ARG A 68 4.69 0.63 -5.92
CA ARG A 68 4.06 0.35 -7.21
C ARG A 68 5.05 -0.20 -8.22
N ASP A 69 6.24 0.40 -8.30
CA ASP A 69 7.27 -0.03 -9.25
C ASP A 69 7.76 -1.44 -8.92
N ARG A 70 7.96 -1.76 -7.65
CA ARG A 70 8.37 -3.11 -7.22
C ARG A 70 7.32 -4.15 -7.56
N LEU A 71 6.05 -3.85 -7.32
CA LEU A 71 4.96 -4.75 -7.65
C LEU A 71 4.83 -4.95 -9.16
N ALA A 72 4.97 -3.88 -9.94
CA ALA A 72 4.96 -3.96 -11.39
C ALA A 72 6.10 -4.84 -11.91
N SER A 73 7.30 -4.74 -11.32
CA SER A 73 8.43 -5.58 -11.71
C SER A 73 8.21 -7.07 -11.41
N MET A 74 7.29 -7.37 -10.52
CA MET A 74 6.88 -8.74 -10.18
C MET A 74 5.65 -9.20 -10.98
N ASN A 75 5.28 -8.46 -12.03
CA ASN A 75 4.07 -8.69 -12.84
C ASN A 75 2.77 -8.58 -12.03
N ILE A 76 2.78 -7.77 -10.98
CA ILE A 76 1.60 -7.51 -10.17
C ILE A 76 1.24 -6.03 -10.34
N GLY A 77 0.46 -5.74 -11.37
CA GLY A 77 -0.05 -4.40 -11.61
C GLY A 77 -1.45 -4.23 -11.03
N GLY A 78 -1.85 -2.97 -10.86
CA GLY A 78 -3.20 -2.65 -10.41
C GLY A 78 -3.40 -2.60 -8.90
N VAL A 79 -2.40 -2.94 -8.11
CA VAL A 79 -2.45 -2.74 -6.66
C VAL A 79 -2.40 -1.25 -6.36
N GLN A 80 -3.32 -0.78 -5.52
CA GLN A 80 -3.36 0.61 -5.13
C GLN A 80 -2.35 0.85 -4.01
N ALA A 81 -1.31 1.63 -4.32
CA ALA A 81 -0.36 2.09 -3.32
C ALA A 81 -0.40 3.61 -3.29
N MET A 82 -0.64 4.18 -2.14
CA MET A 82 -0.80 5.62 -1.97
C MET A 82 -0.47 6.05 -0.55
N THR A 83 -0.35 7.36 -0.35
CA THR A 83 -0.19 7.90 0.99
C THR A 83 -1.50 7.84 1.77
N PHE A 84 -1.40 7.95 3.10
CA PHE A 84 -2.59 8.05 3.95
C PHE A 84 -3.46 9.26 3.56
N HIS A 85 -2.82 10.38 3.25
CA HIS A 85 -3.54 11.59 2.81
C HIS A 85 -4.30 11.36 1.51
N ALA A 86 -3.65 10.73 0.53
CA ALA A 86 -4.29 10.45 -0.75
C ALA A 86 -5.47 9.49 -0.60
N ALA A 87 -5.32 8.47 0.24
CA ALA A 87 -6.39 7.52 0.51
C ALA A 87 -7.58 8.19 1.18
N ALA A 88 -7.33 9.04 2.19
CA ALA A 88 -8.37 9.77 2.87
C ALA A 88 -9.11 10.71 1.92
N LEU A 89 -8.37 11.44 1.07
CA LEU A 89 -8.96 12.33 0.08
C LEU A 89 -9.83 11.57 -0.92
N ARG A 90 -9.37 10.40 -1.35
CA ARG A 90 -10.12 9.57 -2.29
C ARG A 90 -11.45 9.11 -1.69
N GLN A 91 -11.44 8.70 -0.42
CA GLN A 91 -12.67 8.33 0.27
C GLN A 91 -13.60 9.52 0.46
N LEU A 92 -13.04 10.69 0.79
CA LEU A 92 -13.82 11.90 0.94
C LEU A 92 -14.53 12.27 -0.37
N ARG A 93 -13.82 12.19 -1.50
CA ARG A 93 -14.41 12.45 -2.82
C ARG A 93 -15.56 11.50 -3.13
N TYR A 94 -15.39 10.25 -2.79
CA TYR A 94 -16.42 9.24 -3.05
C TYR A 94 -17.69 9.50 -2.24
N PHE A 95 -17.53 9.85 -0.96
CA PHE A 95 -18.67 10.01 -0.06
C PHE A 95 -19.18 11.44 0.04
N TRP A 96 -18.49 12.42 -0.53
CA TRP A 96 -18.85 13.81 -0.39
C TRP A 96 -20.28 14.13 -0.83
N PRO A 97 -20.76 13.65 -1.99
CA PRO A 97 -22.12 13.95 -2.40
C PRO A 97 -23.19 13.44 -1.42
N GLN A 98 -22.88 12.37 -0.70
CA GLN A 98 -23.81 11.80 0.29
C GLN A 98 -23.80 12.58 1.61
N ILE A 99 -22.68 13.23 1.93
CA ILE A 99 -22.51 13.94 3.20
C ILE A 99 -22.94 15.40 3.08
N ALA A 100 -22.53 16.08 2.01
CA ALA A 100 -22.65 17.51 1.88
C ALA A 100 -23.60 17.96 0.75
N GLY A 101 -24.14 17.04 -0.03
CA GLY A 101 -25.04 17.36 -1.13
C GLY A 101 -24.37 18.22 -2.19
N ASP A 102 -24.98 19.38 -2.49
CA ASP A 102 -24.50 20.27 -3.54
C ASP A 102 -23.35 21.20 -3.12
N LEU A 103 -22.89 21.11 -1.87
CA LEU A 103 -21.80 21.95 -1.41
C LEU A 103 -20.52 21.63 -2.17
N LYS A 104 -19.88 22.66 -2.69
CA LYS A 104 -18.59 22.53 -3.34
C LYS A 104 -17.49 22.48 -2.29
N TRP A 105 -16.45 21.72 -2.57
CA TRP A 105 -15.29 21.62 -1.70
C TRP A 105 -14.02 21.88 -2.48
N LYS A 106 -13.00 22.33 -1.77
CA LYS A 106 -11.68 22.60 -2.34
C LYS A 106 -10.65 21.74 -1.61
N ILE A 107 -9.67 21.29 -2.37
CA ILE A 107 -8.51 20.60 -1.83
C ILE A 107 -7.48 21.68 -1.46
N LEU A 108 -7.11 21.69 -0.18
CA LEU A 108 -5.96 22.46 0.29
C LEU A 108 -4.80 21.51 0.40
N ASP A 109 -3.75 21.71 -0.38
CA ASP A 109 -2.59 20.90 -0.20
C ASP A 109 -1.77 21.35 1.01
N LEU A 110 -0.84 20.51 1.44
CA LEU A 110 -0.06 20.80 2.63
C LEU A 110 0.79 22.05 2.52
N SER A 111 1.20 22.42 1.32
CA SER A 111 1.98 23.64 1.11
C SER A 111 1.17 24.89 1.41
N LEU A 112 -0.13 24.85 1.19
CA LEU A 112 -1.03 25.96 1.51
C LEU A 112 -1.36 26.02 3.00
N ILE A 113 -1.37 24.88 3.66
CA ILE A 113 -1.67 24.80 5.09
C ILE A 113 -0.55 25.42 5.93
N HIS A 114 0.65 25.42 5.41
CA HIS A 114 1.82 25.96 6.11
C HIS A 114 1.95 27.48 6.02
N ILE A 115 1.08 28.13 5.36
CA ILE A 115 1.11 29.59 5.21
C ILE A 115 0.74 30.32 6.51
#